data_49a3cd24bd3d9ed31c2179e8563b6b85
#
_entry.id   49a3cd24bd3d9ed31c2179e8563b6b85
#
_cell.length_a   1.000
_cell.length_b   1.000
_cell.length_c   1.000
_cell.angle_alpha   90.00
_cell.angle_beta   90.00
_cell.angle_gamma   90.00
#
_symmetry.space_group_name_H-M   'P 1'
#
loop_
_entity.id
_entity.type
_entity.pdbx_description
1 polymer ?
#
loop_
_entity_poly.entity_id
_entity_poly.type
_entity_poly.pdbx_seq_one_letter_code
_entity_poly.pdbx_strand_id
1 'polypeptide(L)'
;YQMDFWLDEGGAFLNCRMRVVNHNPDVTPMYWWSNMAVPEYEGGRVIVPAESAYSSGGGSVYKVPVPVVDGIDISYYQNIPGQVDYFFNIPEEAPRYIANVAPDGYGLLQYSTRRLRGRKLFTWGNNSASARWQEYLTEEAGRYVEIQAGLGKTQYGCIPMAPHTAWEWLGRYGAVTLSGRSDSFEEEREGLTAMVRDEAGETLEKTLRDSHGWAMKPGKVVYRGSGYADLENACRVRRGEEPLSPHLD
;
A
#
# COMPACT_ATOMS: atom_id res chain seq x y z
N TYR A 1 17.28 -2.80 -1.96
CA TYR A 1 15.94 -3.28 -2.30
C TYR A 1 15.83 -3.59 -3.78
N GLN A 2 14.85 -4.44 -4.13
CA GLN A 2 14.51 -4.80 -5.51
C GLN A 2 12.99 -4.69 -5.67
N MET A 3 12.57 -4.12 -6.80
CA MET A 3 11.16 -4.08 -7.20
C MET A 3 11.03 -4.72 -8.58
N ASP A 4 10.17 -5.71 -8.68
CA ASP A 4 9.89 -6.40 -9.95
C ASP A 4 8.43 -6.15 -10.32
N PHE A 5 8.19 -5.72 -11.55
CA PHE A 5 6.87 -5.45 -12.09
C PHE A 5 6.59 -6.33 -13.29
N TRP A 6 5.41 -6.93 -13.35
CA TRP A 6 4.97 -7.68 -14.52
C TRP A 6 3.45 -7.76 -14.63
N LEU A 7 2.99 -8.04 -15.82
CA LEU A 7 1.61 -8.41 -16.12
C LEU A 7 1.59 -9.87 -16.55
N ASP A 8 0.66 -10.64 -16.02
CA ASP A 8 0.42 -11.99 -16.51
C ASP A 8 -0.25 -11.91 -17.89
N GLU A 9 -0.03 -12.90 -18.76
CA GLU A 9 -0.67 -12.95 -20.08
C GLU A 9 -2.20 -12.98 -19.91
N GLY A 10 -2.89 -12.02 -20.52
CA GLY A 10 -4.33 -11.82 -20.35
C GLY A 10 -4.76 -11.32 -18.97
N GLY A 11 -3.82 -11.01 -18.07
CA GLY A 11 -4.09 -10.52 -16.72
C GLY A 11 -4.45 -9.04 -16.69
N ALA A 12 -5.36 -8.66 -15.77
CA ALA A 12 -5.80 -7.28 -15.56
C ALA A 12 -5.13 -6.62 -14.33
N PHE A 13 -4.23 -7.32 -13.66
CA PHE A 13 -3.56 -6.83 -12.46
C PHE A 13 -2.05 -6.71 -12.66
N LEU A 14 -1.51 -5.52 -12.36
CA LEU A 14 -0.08 -5.31 -12.25
C LEU A 14 0.44 -6.01 -10.99
N ASN A 15 1.37 -6.93 -11.17
CA ASN A 15 2.11 -7.53 -10.08
C ASN A 15 3.30 -6.64 -9.70
N CYS A 16 3.48 -6.42 -8.41
CA CYS A 16 4.62 -5.70 -7.85
C CYS A 16 5.24 -6.56 -6.74
N ARG A 17 6.34 -7.22 -7.05
CA ARG A 17 7.13 -7.97 -6.08
C ARG A 17 8.18 -7.07 -5.48
N MET A 18 8.29 -7.12 -4.16
CA MET A 18 9.31 -6.40 -3.41
C MET A 18 10.23 -7.36 -2.69
N ARG A 19 11.50 -7.01 -2.68
CA ARG A 19 12.52 -7.65 -1.85
C ARG A 19 13.36 -6.58 -1.17
N VAL A 20 13.49 -6.66 0.15
CA VAL A 20 14.38 -5.81 0.93
C VAL A 20 15.34 -6.68 1.71
N VAL A 21 16.61 -6.31 1.77
CA VAL A 21 17.66 -7.08 2.42
C VAL A 21 18.35 -6.19 3.46
N ASN A 22 18.50 -6.74 4.67
CA ASN A 22 19.38 -6.17 5.66
C ASN A 22 20.73 -6.88 5.58
N HIS A 23 21.73 -6.22 5.01
CA HIS A 23 23.10 -6.72 4.91
C HIS A 23 23.94 -6.43 6.17
N ASN A 24 23.45 -5.57 7.07
CA ASN A 24 24.19 -5.18 8.25
C ASN A 24 24.29 -6.34 9.27
N PRO A 25 25.33 -6.36 10.11
CA PRO A 25 25.45 -7.31 11.20
C PRO A 25 24.47 -7.02 12.36
N ASP A 26 23.80 -5.87 12.31
CA ASP A 26 22.88 -5.39 13.35
C ASP A 26 21.43 -5.36 12.89
N VAL A 27 20.52 -5.32 13.86
CA VAL A 27 19.10 -5.10 13.61
C VAL A 27 18.90 -3.71 13.01
N THR A 28 18.22 -3.65 11.85
CA THR A 28 17.93 -2.39 11.17
C THR A 28 16.44 -2.05 11.30
N PRO A 29 16.08 -0.78 11.61
CA PRO A 29 14.68 -0.37 11.61
C PRO A 29 14.16 -0.36 10.17
N MET A 30 13.17 -1.22 9.89
CA MET A 30 12.52 -1.32 8.60
C MET A 30 11.27 -0.46 8.55
N TYR A 31 11.16 0.34 7.52
CA TYR A 31 10.01 1.17 7.21
C TYR A 31 9.70 1.08 5.71
N TRP A 32 8.49 0.63 5.36
CA TRP A 32 8.03 0.57 3.98
C TRP A 32 6.54 0.83 3.88
N TRP A 33 6.18 1.73 2.98
CA TRP A 33 4.82 2.03 2.56
C TRP A 33 4.81 2.33 1.06
N SER A 34 3.86 1.75 0.34
CA SER A 34 3.51 2.15 -1.02
C SER A 34 2.29 3.05 -0.98
N ASN A 35 2.23 4.01 -1.90
CA ASN A 35 1.16 4.98 -1.97
C ASN A 35 0.54 5.00 -3.36
N MET A 36 -0.78 5.07 -3.42
CA MET A 36 -1.56 5.24 -4.64
C MET A 36 -2.47 6.44 -4.46
N ALA A 37 -2.21 7.52 -5.20
CA ALA A 37 -3.13 8.63 -5.34
C ALA A 37 -4.25 8.18 -6.30
N VAL A 38 -5.48 8.19 -5.81
CA VAL A 38 -6.67 7.77 -6.57
C VAL A 38 -7.70 8.88 -6.55
N PRO A 39 -8.50 9.05 -7.63
CA PRO A 39 -9.50 10.10 -7.67
C PRO A 39 -10.51 10.03 -6.52
N GLU A 40 -10.91 11.17 -6.00
CA GLU A 40 -12.13 11.28 -5.22
C GLU A 40 -13.34 11.23 -6.16
N TYR A 41 -14.06 10.11 -6.17
CA TYR A 41 -15.33 10.01 -6.91
C TYR A 41 -16.45 10.63 -6.07
N GLU A 42 -17.35 11.38 -6.69
CA GLU A 42 -18.56 11.82 -6.01
C GLU A 42 -19.40 10.59 -5.61
N GLY A 43 -19.73 10.46 -4.31
CA GLY A 43 -20.34 9.23 -3.76
C GLY A 43 -19.42 8.00 -3.75
N GLY A 44 -18.13 8.18 -4.01
CA GLY A 44 -17.15 7.11 -3.94
C GLY A 44 -16.79 6.70 -2.51
N ARG A 45 -16.37 5.46 -2.36
CA ARG A 45 -16.11 4.82 -1.05
C ARG A 45 -14.80 4.05 -1.05
N VAL A 46 -14.08 4.10 0.06
CA VAL A 46 -12.97 3.18 0.35
C VAL A 46 -13.50 1.95 1.09
N ILE A 47 -13.16 0.76 0.61
CA ILE A 47 -13.56 -0.52 1.18
C ILE A 47 -12.33 -1.29 1.63
N VAL A 48 -12.38 -1.83 2.86
CA VAL A 48 -11.27 -2.53 3.50
C VAL A 48 -11.82 -3.55 4.50
N PRO A 49 -11.17 -4.72 4.70
CA PRO A 49 -11.67 -5.76 5.60
C PRO A 49 -11.30 -5.46 7.06
N ALA A 50 -11.74 -4.33 7.58
CA ALA A 50 -11.46 -3.87 8.95
C ALA A 50 -12.70 -3.30 9.62
N GLU A 51 -12.77 -3.50 10.95
CA GLU A 51 -13.82 -2.97 11.83
C GLU A 51 -13.29 -1.84 12.73
N SER A 52 -12.01 -1.54 12.62
CA SER A 52 -11.37 -0.45 13.35
C SER A 52 -10.15 0.07 12.61
N ALA A 53 -9.76 1.29 12.95
CA ALA A 53 -8.54 1.92 12.47
C ALA A 53 -7.80 2.62 13.61
N TYR A 54 -6.51 2.89 13.40
CA TYR A 54 -5.76 3.82 14.24
C TYR A 54 -5.72 5.17 13.53
N SER A 55 -5.87 6.24 14.32
CA SER A 55 -5.71 7.61 13.87
C SER A 55 -4.89 8.38 14.90
N SER A 56 -4.46 9.58 14.57
CA SER A 56 -3.68 10.41 15.48
C SER A 56 -4.24 11.82 15.57
N GLY A 57 -4.13 12.40 16.75
CA GLY A 57 -4.50 13.78 17.02
C GLY A 57 -4.03 14.20 18.42
N GLY A 58 -3.70 15.48 18.59
CA GLY A 58 -3.24 15.99 19.87
C GLY A 58 -1.99 15.32 20.44
N GLY A 59 -1.11 14.77 19.58
CA GLY A 59 0.11 14.07 20.02
C GLY A 59 -0.10 12.62 20.47
N SER A 60 -1.30 12.06 20.29
CA SER A 60 -1.64 10.69 20.69
C SER A 60 -2.16 9.87 19.52
N VAL A 61 -1.96 8.56 19.58
CA VAL A 61 -2.58 7.58 18.67
C VAL A 61 -3.72 6.90 19.40
N TYR A 62 -4.87 6.81 18.75
CA TYR A 62 -6.07 6.21 19.30
C TYR A 62 -6.75 5.29 18.29
N LYS A 63 -7.54 4.35 18.79
CA LYS A 63 -8.31 3.41 17.98
C LYS A 63 -9.73 3.92 17.79
N VAL A 64 -10.21 3.90 16.55
CA VAL A 64 -11.57 4.30 16.16
C VAL A 64 -12.31 3.15 15.49
N PRO A 65 -13.64 3.09 15.56
CA PRO A 65 -14.44 2.12 14.81
C PRO A 65 -14.44 2.44 13.31
N VAL A 66 -14.77 1.46 12.48
CA VAL A 66 -14.97 1.58 11.03
C VAL A 66 -16.30 0.90 10.69
N PRO A 67 -17.17 1.50 9.88
CA PRO A 67 -16.94 2.72 9.07
C PRO A 67 -17.27 4.04 9.79
N VAL A 68 -17.90 4.05 10.96
CA VAL A 68 -18.42 5.28 11.57
C VAL A 68 -17.53 5.75 12.73
N VAL A 69 -16.98 6.96 12.59
CA VAL A 69 -16.17 7.66 13.61
C VAL A 69 -16.87 8.95 13.99
N ASP A 70 -17.23 9.12 15.25
CA ASP A 70 -17.92 10.31 15.77
C ASP A 70 -19.17 10.71 14.96
N GLY A 71 -19.93 9.69 14.50
CA GLY A 71 -21.14 9.89 13.70
C GLY A 71 -20.89 10.14 12.20
N ILE A 72 -19.64 10.10 11.75
CA ILE A 72 -19.24 10.27 10.35
C ILE A 72 -18.86 8.93 9.76
N ASP A 73 -19.51 8.51 8.67
CA ASP A 73 -19.05 7.37 7.87
C ASP A 73 -17.80 7.76 7.09
N ILE A 74 -16.65 7.32 7.57
CA ILE A 74 -15.32 7.63 7.01
C ILE A 74 -15.00 6.81 5.76
N SER A 75 -15.77 5.80 5.44
CA SER A 75 -15.59 5.07 4.19
C SER A 75 -15.91 5.95 2.98
N TYR A 76 -16.85 6.87 3.14
CA TYR A 76 -17.08 7.97 2.19
C TYR A 76 -16.16 9.14 2.54
N TYR A 77 -15.02 9.23 1.87
CA TYR A 77 -14.02 10.27 2.16
C TYR A 77 -14.54 11.69 2.03
N GLN A 78 -15.62 11.91 1.28
CA GLN A 78 -16.30 13.21 1.18
C GLN A 78 -16.99 13.67 2.47
N ASN A 79 -17.28 12.75 3.40
CA ASN A 79 -17.83 13.09 4.71
C ASN A 79 -16.76 13.63 5.67
N ILE A 80 -15.48 13.40 5.39
CA ILE A 80 -14.38 13.72 6.29
C ILE A 80 -14.05 15.21 6.22
N PRO A 81 -14.16 15.97 7.33
CA PRO A 81 -14.09 17.43 7.26
C PRO A 81 -12.65 17.97 7.11
N GLY A 82 -11.63 17.24 7.49
CA GLY A 82 -10.25 17.72 7.50
C GLY A 82 -9.24 16.65 7.24
N GLN A 83 -7.98 17.05 7.09
CA GLN A 83 -6.88 16.14 6.85
C GLN A 83 -6.77 15.08 7.95
N VAL A 84 -6.71 13.82 7.56
CA VAL A 84 -6.59 12.70 8.49
C VAL A 84 -5.97 11.46 7.85
N ASP A 85 -5.33 10.66 8.69
CA ASP A 85 -4.85 9.31 8.41
C ASP A 85 -5.72 8.29 9.16
N TYR A 86 -6.22 7.28 8.45
CA TYR A 86 -6.83 6.09 9.05
C TYR A 86 -6.02 4.85 8.68
N PHE A 87 -5.32 4.30 9.65
CA PHE A 87 -4.56 3.05 9.51
C PHE A 87 -5.47 1.90 9.90
N PHE A 88 -5.99 1.18 8.93
CA PHE A 88 -6.95 0.11 9.14
C PHE A 88 -6.35 -1.10 9.87
N ASN A 89 -6.99 -1.51 10.95
CA ASN A 89 -6.58 -2.66 11.74
C ASN A 89 -7.23 -3.94 11.17
N ILE A 90 -6.65 -4.46 10.11
CA ILE A 90 -7.14 -5.67 9.43
C ILE A 90 -6.83 -6.90 10.29
N PRO A 91 -7.82 -7.78 10.60
CA PRO A 91 -7.61 -9.04 11.29
C PRO A 91 -6.58 -9.92 10.58
N GLU A 92 -5.86 -10.75 11.33
CA GLU A 92 -4.74 -11.52 10.76
C GLU A 92 -5.21 -12.56 9.73
N GLU A 93 -6.37 -13.12 9.92
CA GLU A 93 -7.04 -14.10 9.04
C GLU A 93 -7.69 -13.49 7.80
N ALA A 94 -7.95 -12.17 7.80
CA ALA A 94 -8.59 -11.49 6.69
C ALA A 94 -7.61 -11.25 5.52
N PRO A 95 -8.09 -11.26 4.28
CA PRO A 95 -7.27 -10.92 3.12
C PRO A 95 -6.77 -9.47 3.21
N ARG A 96 -5.57 -9.22 2.70
CA ARG A 96 -4.93 -7.90 2.75
C ARG A 96 -5.30 -7.09 1.52
N TYR A 97 -6.36 -6.29 1.60
CA TYR A 97 -6.76 -5.42 0.49
C TYR A 97 -7.25 -4.04 0.95
N ILE A 98 -7.29 -3.12 0.01
CA ILE A 98 -7.99 -1.84 0.06
C ILE A 98 -8.48 -1.51 -1.35
N ALA A 99 -9.69 -0.99 -1.48
CA ALA A 99 -10.24 -0.55 -2.74
C ALA A 99 -10.81 0.87 -2.63
N ASN A 100 -10.72 1.63 -3.71
CA ASN A 100 -11.45 2.88 -3.91
C ASN A 100 -12.45 2.66 -5.03
N VAL A 101 -13.74 2.76 -4.75
CA VAL A 101 -14.82 2.37 -5.65
C VAL A 101 -15.80 3.52 -5.87
N ALA A 102 -16.06 3.83 -7.14
CA ALA A 102 -17.06 4.82 -7.57
C ALA A 102 -18.49 4.30 -7.40
N PRO A 103 -19.53 5.17 -7.48
CA PRO A 103 -20.93 4.77 -7.33
C PRO A 103 -21.41 3.71 -8.34
N ASP A 104 -20.81 3.66 -9.53
CA ASP A 104 -21.10 2.66 -10.57
C ASP A 104 -20.45 1.29 -10.30
N GLY A 105 -19.68 1.17 -9.22
CA GLY A 105 -18.97 -0.05 -8.84
C GLY A 105 -17.57 -0.18 -9.40
N TYR A 106 -17.17 0.69 -10.33
CA TYR A 106 -15.81 0.68 -10.88
C TYR A 106 -14.82 1.35 -9.93
N GLY A 107 -13.59 0.83 -9.88
CA GLY A 107 -12.55 1.42 -9.06
C GLY A 107 -11.20 0.73 -9.14
N LEU A 108 -10.31 1.11 -8.22
CA LEU A 108 -9.01 0.49 -8.03
C LEU A 108 -9.02 -0.44 -6.82
N LEU A 109 -8.54 -1.66 -7.01
CA LEU A 109 -8.28 -2.64 -5.97
C LEU A 109 -6.77 -2.86 -5.83
N GLN A 110 -6.27 -2.75 -4.60
CA GLN A 110 -4.95 -3.22 -4.22
C GLN A 110 -5.09 -4.37 -3.22
N TYR A 111 -4.44 -5.51 -3.48
CA TYR A 111 -4.34 -6.60 -2.53
C TYR A 111 -2.93 -7.19 -2.51
N SER A 112 -2.58 -7.95 -1.48
CA SER A 112 -1.20 -8.40 -1.30
C SER A 112 -1.08 -9.68 -0.49
N THR A 113 0.12 -10.29 -0.53
CA THR A 113 0.56 -11.31 0.42
C THR A 113 0.51 -10.81 1.85
N ARG A 114 0.48 -11.72 2.82
CA ARG A 114 0.23 -11.43 4.25
C ARG A 114 1.27 -10.51 4.89
N ARG A 115 2.53 -10.53 4.41
CA ARG A 115 3.60 -9.68 4.96
C ARG A 115 3.29 -8.19 4.83
N LEU A 116 2.70 -7.74 3.74
CA LEU A 116 2.29 -6.34 3.55
C LEU A 116 0.94 -6.11 4.26
N ARG A 117 0.98 -6.03 5.59
CA ARG A 117 -0.18 -6.11 6.48
C ARG A 117 -0.97 -4.83 6.65
N GLY A 118 -0.33 -3.68 6.54
CA GLY A 118 -0.95 -2.37 6.78
C GLY A 118 -1.74 -1.86 5.59
N ARG A 119 -2.88 -1.23 5.86
CA ARG A 119 -3.65 -0.45 4.88
C ARG A 119 -4.01 0.88 5.50
N LYS A 120 -3.99 1.93 4.68
CA LYS A 120 -4.24 3.28 5.15
C LYS A 120 -5.06 4.06 4.12
N LEU A 121 -5.97 4.85 4.60
CA LEU A 121 -6.58 5.96 3.88
C LEU A 121 -5.97 7.26 4.40
N PHE A 122 -5.43 8.08 3.50
CA PHE A 122 -5.18 9.49 3.73
C PHE A 122 -6.14 10.32 2.90
N THR A 123 -6.75 11.31 3.50
CA THR A 123 -7.53 12.33 2.80
C THR A 123 -7.17 13.71 3.31
N TRP A 124 -7.22 14.69 2.41
CA TRP A 124 -7.12 16.10 2.76
C TRP A 124 -8.38 16.60 3.48
N GLY A 125 -9.51 15.92 3.27
CA GLY A 125 -10.81 16.33 3.79
C GLY A 125 -11.43 17.50 3.00
N ASN A 126 -12.55 18.01 3.50
CA ASN A 126 -13.46 18.90 2.75
C ASN A 126 -13.52 20.35 3.26
N ASN A 127 -12.46 20.85 3.90
CA ASN A 127 -12.39 22.27 4.25
C ASN A 127 -11.70 23.10 3.15
N SER A 128 -11.80 24.43 3.24
CA SER A 128 -11.24 25.34 2.23
C SER A 128 -9.71 25.30 2.11
N ALA A 129 -9.00 25.02 3.20
CA ALA A 129 -7.54 24.88 3.18
C ALA A 129 -7.15 23.61 2.44
N SER A 130 -7.85 22.52 2.69
CA SER A 130 -7.67 21.24 1.99
C SER A 130 -7.91 21.37 0.48
N ALA A 131 -8.96 22.08 0.09
CA ALA A 131 -9.25 22.32 -1.32
C ALA A 131 -8.12 23.07 -2.02
N ARG A 132 -7.55 24.11 -1.39
CA ARG A 132 -6.41 24.85 -1.93
C ARG A 132 -5.13 24.00 -2.06
N TRP A 133 -4.88 23.12 -1.07
CA TRP A 133 -3.74 22.21 -1.13
C TRP A 133 -3.89 21.21 -2.28
N GLN A 134 -5.07 20.64 -2.46
CA GLN A 134 -5.31 19.70 -3.55
C GLN A 134 -5.17 20.37 -4.92
N GLU A 135 -5.74 21.57 -5.12
CA GLU A 135 -5.57 22.33 -6.34
C GLU A 135 -4.10 22.63 -6.64
N TYR A 136 -3.35 23.08 -5.63
CA TYR A 136 -1.91 23.35 -5.76
C TYR A 136 -1.10 22.10 -6.13
N LEU A 137 -1.42 20.95 -5.53
CA LEU A 137 -0.66 19.70 -5.74
C LEU A 137 -1.03 18.98 -7.04
N THR A 138 -2.24 19.20 -7.57
CA THR A 138 -2.74 18.45 -8.73
C THR A 138 -2.76 19.27 -10.03
N GLU A 139 -2.48 20.57 -9.96
CA GLU A 139 -2.52 21.45 -11.13
C GLU A 139 -3.81 21.26 -11.96
N GLU A 140 -4.96 21.34 -11.30
CA GLU A 140 -6.31 21.16 -11.88
C GLU A 140 -6.67 19.70 -12.27
N ALA A 141 -5.86 18.70 -11.93
CA ALA A 141 -6.18 17.29 -12.19
C ALA A 141 -7.31 16.74 -11.31
N GLY A 142 -7.82 17.54 -10.38
CA GLY A 142 -8.95 17.19 -9.53
C GLY A 142 -8.54 16.71 -8.13
N ARG A 143 -9.55 16.34 -7.36
CA ARG A 143 -9.36 15.87 -5.97
C ARG A 143 -8.92 14.41 -5.93
N TYR A 144 -8.13 14.07 -4.91
CA TYR A 144 -7.63 12.72 -4.73
C TYR A 144 -7.58 12.33 -3.24
N VAL A 145 -7.61 11.05 -3.00
CA VAL A 145 -7.22 10.41 -1.74
C VAL A 145 -6.03 9.51 -1.98
N GLU A 146 -5.35 9.17 -0.91
CA GLU A 146 -4.27 8.19 -0.98
C GLU A 146 -4.72 6.90 -0.28
N ILE A 147 -4.71 5.80 -1.02
CA ILE A 147 -4.82 4.47 -0.45
C ILE A 147 -3.43 3.85 -0.42
N GLN A 148 -3.03 3.34 0.75
CA GLN A 148 -1.66 2.94 0.98
C GLN A 148 -1.57 1.52 1.54
N ALA A 149 -0.43 0.87 1.29
CA ALA A 149 -0.11 -0.44 1.84
C ALA A 149 1.29 -0.45 2.46
N GLY A 150 1.43 -1.03 3.65
CA GLY A 150 2.67 -0.99 4.40
C GLY A 150 2.99 -2.27 5.18
N LEU A 151 4.24 -2.40 5.59
CA LEU A 151 4.69 -3.51 6.43
C LEU A 151 4.19 -3.37 7.87
N GLY A 152 4.15 -2.14 8.39
CA GLY A 152 3.67 -1.83 9.73
C GLY A 152 2.15 -1.66 9.80
N LYS A 153 1.61 -1.69 11.02
CA LYS A 153 0.20 -1.36 11.27
C LYS A 153 -0.06 0.14 11.11
N THR A 154 0.94 0.96 11.41
CA THR A 154 0.91 2.42 11.29
C THR A 154 2.24 2.92 10.75
N GLN A 155 2.30 4.21 10.42
CA GLN A 155 3.53 4.92 10.04
C GLN A 155 4.31 5.51 11.24
N TYR A 156 3.84 5.27 12.46
CA TYR A 156 4.42 5.87 13.68
C TYR A 156 5.60 5.08 14.26
N GLY A 157 6.00 3.99 13.62
CA GLY A 157 7.11 3.17 14.07
C GLY A 157 7.71 2.31 12.97
N CYS A 158 8.92 1.82 13.25
CA CYS A 158 9.65 0.90 12.38
C CYS A 158 9.51 -0.53 12.91
N ILE A 159 9.71 -1.51 12.04
CA ILE A 159 9.74 -2.93 12.38
C ILE A 159 11.21 -3.36 12.45
N PRO A 160 11.66 -4.02 13.53
CA PRO A 160 13.02 -4.51 13.61
C PRO A 160 13.26 -5.61 12.56
N MET A 161 14.21 -5.38 11.68
CA MET A 161 14.65 -6.36 10.68
C MET A 161 15.97 -6.99 11.14
N ALA A 162 15.98 -8.29 11.33
CA ALA A 162 17.16 -9.01 11.82
C ALA A 162 18.37 -8.89 10.88
N PRO A 163 19.59 -9.02 11.39
CA PRO A 163 20.80 -9.04 10.58
C PRO A 163 20.75 -10.13 9.48
N HIS A 164 21.34 -9.85 8.34
CA HIS A 164 21.52 -10.80 7.24
C HIS A 164 20.24 -11.51 6.81
N THR A 165 19.09 -10.78 6.83
CA THR A 165 17.79 -11.30 6.42
C THR A 165 17.24 -10.59 5.20
N ALA A 166 16.38 -11.28 4.45
CA ALA A 166 15.61 -10.73 3.36
C ALA A 166 14.11 -10.89 3.64
N TRP A 167 13.34 -9.85 3.34
CA TRP A 167 11.89 -9.88 3.35
C TRP A 167 11.35 -9.68 1.95
N GLU A 168 10.35 -10.48 1.60
CA GLU A 168 9.70 -10.44 0.30
C GLU A 168 8.18 -10.38 0.47
N TRP A 169 7.54 -9.71 -0.46
CA TRP A 169 6.07 -9.66 -0.56
C TRP A 169 5.66 -9.35 -2.00
N LEU A 170 4.42 -9.66 -2.30
CA LEU A 170 3.80 -9.38 -3.59
C LEU A 170 2.53 -8.56 -3.37
N GLY A 171 2.41 -7.45 -4.09
CA GLY A 171 1.20 -6.66 -4.23
C GLY A 171 0.63 -6.77 -5.63
N ARG A 172 -0.69 -6.75 -5.76
CA ARG A 172 -1.42 -6.65 -7.03
C ARG A 172 -2.26 -5.39 -7.05
N TYR A 173 -2.28 -4.74 -8.20
CA TYR A 173 -2.96 -3.48 -8.45
C TYR A 173 -3.76 -3.58 -9.74
N GLY A 174 -5.05 -3.34 -9.70
CA GLY A 174 -5.87 -3.41 -10.90
C GLY A 174 -7.27 -2.86 -10.73
N ALA A 175 -8.00 -2.82 -11.82
CA ALA A 175 -9.38 -2.41 -11.80
C ALA A 175 -10.26 -3.45 -11.10
N VAL A 176 -11.28 -2.97 -10.41
CA VAL A 176 -12.35 -3.79 -9.85
C VAL A 176 -13.70 -3.25 -10.33
N THR A 177 -14.64 -4.15 -10.52
CA THR A 177 -16.04 -3.80 -10.75
C THR A 177 -16.91 -4.62 -9.79
N LEU A 178 -17.56 -3.92 -8.85
CA LEU A 178 -18.53 -4.53 -7.96
C LEU A 178 -19.90 -4.54 -8.62
N SER A 179 -20.48 -5.73 -8.74
CA SER A 179 -21.86 -5.89 -9.24
C SER A 179 -22.82 -5.56 -8.11
N GLY A 180 -23.56 -4.48 -8.26
CA GLY A 180 -24.57 -4.07 -7.27
C GLY A 180 -23.92 -3.36 -6.07
N ARG A 181 -23.92 -2.04 -6.12
CA ARG A 181 -23.52 -1.21 -4.97
C ARG A 181 -24.60 -1.30 -3.87
N SER A 182 -24.14 -1.25 -2.64
CA SER A 182 -24.99 -1.23 -1.45
C SER A 182 -24.68 -0.01 -0.60
N ASP A 183 -25.69 0.53 0.11
CA ASP A 183 -25.46 1.54 1.13
C ASP A 183 -24.78 0.95 2.39
N SER A 184 -24.85 -0.38 2.55
CA SER A 184 -24.19 -1.09 3.63
C SER A 184 -22.70 -1.29 3.35
N PHE A 185 -21.85 -0.73 4.22
CA PHE A 185 -20.41 -0.97 4.19
C PHE A 185 -20.07 -2.44 4.37
N GLU A 186 -20.79 -3.13 5.25
CA GLU A 186 -20.61 -4.55 5.54
C GLU A 186 -20.86 -5.42 4.33
N GLU A 187 -21.94 -5.19 3.59
CA GLU A 187 -22.27 -5.97 2.39
C GLU A 187 -21.21 -5.79 1.29
N GLU A 188 -20.76 -4.55 1.05
CA GLU A 188 -19.70 -4.28 0.08
C GLU A 188 -18.36 -4.90 0.52
N ARG A 189 -18.02 -4.80 1.81
CA ARG A 189 -16.84 -5.42 2.41
C ARG A 189 -16.87 -6.94 2.26
N GLU A 190 -18.00 -7.58 2.57
CA GLU A 190 -18.16 -9.03 2.44
C GLU A 190 -18.06 -9.47 0.97
N GLY A 191 -18.73 -8.77 0.07
CA GLY A 191 -18.67 -9.04 -1.36
C GLY A 191 -17.25 -8.95 -1.93
N LEU A 192 -16.52 -7.89 -1.58
CA LEU A 192 -15.14 -7.72 -2.01
C LEU A 192 -14.20 -8.72 -1.34
N THR A 193 -14.41 -9.02 -0.06
CA THR A 193 -13.67 -10.05 0.67
C THR A 193 -13.83 -11.42 0.01
N ALA A 194 -15.05 -11.79 -0.39
CA ALA A 194 -15.31 -13.05 -1.09
C ALA A 194 -14.61 -13.09 -2.45
N MET A 195 -14.66 -11.98 -3.21
CA MET A 195 -13.99 -11.85 -4.52
C MET A 195 -12.46 -12.06 -4.42
N VAL A 196 -11.81 -11.48 -3.41
CA VAL A 196 -10.33 -11.50 -3.30
C VAL A 196 -9.79 -12.65 -2.47
N ARG A 197 -10.63 -13.39 -1.74
CA ARG A 197 -10.19 -14.39 -0.74
C ARG A 197 -9.31 -15.48 -1.34
N ASP A 198 -9.72 -16.05 -2.45
CA ASP A 198 -8.99 -17.14 -3.08
C ASP A 198 -7.70 -16.65 -3.75
N GLU A 199 -7.75 -15.44 -4.31
CA GLU A 199 -6.60 -14.81 -4.97
C GLU A 199 -5.58 -14.23 -4.00
N ALA A 200 -6.04 -13.54 -2.96
CA ALA A 200 -5.19 -12.90 -1.96
C ALA A 200 -4.65 -13.87 -0.88
N GLY A 201 -5.02 -15.14 -0.97
CA GLY A 201 -4.59 -16.20 -0.07
C GLY A 201 -3.39 -16.97 -0.61
N GLU A 202 -3.52 -18.31 -0.61
CA GLU A 202 -2.43 -19.22 -1.00
C GLU A 202 -1.98 -19.04 -2.46
N THR A 203 -2.88 -18.63 -3.36
CA THR A 203 -2.55 -18.36 -4.77
C THR A 203 -1.50 -17.27 -4.89
N LEU A 204 -1.67 -16.15 -4.20
CA LEU A 204 -0.70 -15.03 -4.26
C LEU A 204 0.61 -15.37 -3.55
N GLU A 205 0.55 -16.08 -2.42
CA GLU A 205 1.75 -16.57 -1.73
C GLU A 205 2.54 -17.57 -2.60
N LYS A 206 1.84 -18.42 -3.35
CA LYS A 206 2.46 -19.31 -4.33
C LYS A 206 3.13 -18.52 -5.46
N THR A 207 2.45 -17.52 -6.02
CA THR A 207 3.01 -16.64 -7.07
C THR A 207 4.28 -15.94 -6.57
N LEU A 208 4.29 -15.47 -5.33
CA LEU A 208 5.50 -14.89 -4.72
C LEU A 208 6.64 -15.90 -4.67
N ARG A 209 6.39 -17.13 -4.22
CA ARG A 209 7.44 -18.19 -4.19
C ARG A 209 7.94 -18.55 -5.58
N ASP A 210 7.03 -18.76 -6.52
CA ASP A 210 7.39 -19.17 -7.89
C ASP A 210 8.17 -18.07 -8.63
N SER A 211 7.85 -16.79 -8.37
CA SER A 211 8.56 -15.66 -8.99
C SER A 211 10.01 -15.51 -8.52
N HIS A 212 10.37 -16.05 -7.35
CA HIS A 212 11.72 -15.91 -6.80
C HIS A 212 12.80 -16.37 -7.77
N GLY A 213 12.60 -17.51 -8.44
CA GLY A 213 13.59 -18.12 -9.32
C GLY A 213 13.99 -17.26 -10.52
N TRP A 214 13.06 -16.53 -11.12
CA TRP A 214 13.37 -15.62 -12.22
C TRP A 214 13.76 -14.22 -11.72
N ALA A 215 13.16 -13.76 -10.63
CA ALA A 215 13.46 -12.45 -10.06
C ALA A 215 14.91 -12.32 -9.55
N MET A 216 15.55 -13.45 -9.21
CA MET A 216 16.95 -13.48 -8.79
C MET A 216 17.93 -13.64 -9.94
N LYS A 217 17.47 -13.74 -11.20
CA LYS A 217 18.37 -13.81 -12.36
C LYS A 217 18.79 -12.40 -12.78
N PRO A 218 20.05 -12.23 -13.22
CA PRO A 218 20.49 -10.96 -13.79
C PRO A 218 19.64 -10.58 -15.01
N GLY A 219 19.19 -9.33 -15.02
CA GLY A 219 18.44 -8.74 -16.15
C GLY A 219 19.36 -7.97 -17.10
N LYS A 220 18.81 -7.56 -18.24
CA LYS A 220 19.44 -6.58 -19.10
C LYS A 220 19.29 -5.20 -18.49
N VAL A 221 20.39 -4.48 -18.30
CA VAL A 221 20.36 -3.07 -17.88
C VAL A 221 19.81 -2.23 -19.03
N VAL A 222 18.66 -1.60 -18.81
CA VAL A 222 18.01 -0.72 -19.77
C VAL A 222 18.30 0.75 -19.44
N TYR A 223 18.38 1.08 -18.18
CA TYR A 223 18.65 2.44 -17.69
C TYR A 223 19.44 2.35 -16.39
N ARG A 224 20.46 3.20 -16.25
CA ARG A 224 21.18 3.37 -14.98
C ARG A 224 20.53 4.53 -14.23
N GLY A 225 20.32 4.35 -12.93
CA GLY A 225 19.76 5.35 -12.05
C GLY A 225 20.66 6.58 -11.86
N SER A 226 20.26 7.45 -10.96
CA SER A 226 21.06 8.61 -10.58
C SER A 226 22.35 8.19 -9.87
N GLY A 227 23.36 9.07 -9.85
CA GLY A 227 24.65 8.82 -9.20
C GLY A 227 24.62 8.62 -7.67
N TYR A 228 23.43 8.50 -7.05
CA TYR A 228 23.30 8.21 -5.62
C TYR A 228 23.80 6.81 -5.23
N ALA A 229 23.58 5.81 -6.09
CA ALA A 229 24.06 4.46 -5.85
C ALA A 229 25.60 4.40 -5.94
N ASP A 230 26.19 5.11 -6.91
CA ASP A 230 27.65 5.23 -7.06
C ASP A 230 28.26 5.97 -5.86
N LEU A 231 27.61 7.03 -5.39
CA LEU A 231 28.05 7.75 -4.19
C LEU A 231 27.96 6.87 -2.94
N GLU A 232 26.91 6.11 -2.77
CA GLU A 232 26.76 5.17 -1.65
C GLU A 232 27.83 4.09 -1.72
N ASN A 233 28.12 3.53 -2.91
CA ASN A 233 29.19 2.55 -3.10
C ASN A 233 30.57 3.15 -2.75
N ALA A 234 30.86 4.39 -3.16
CA ALA A 234 32.07 5.09 -2.80
C ALA A 234 32.18 5.31 -1.28
N CYS A 235 31.07 5.63 -0.60
CA CYS A 235 31.02 5.76 0.84
C CYS A 235 31.25 4.42 1.56
N ARG A 236 30.66 3.31 1.05
CA ARG A 236 30.83 1.95 1.59
C ARG A 236 32.28 1.50 1.49
N VAL A 237 32.88 1.63 0.31
CA VAL A 237 34.29 1.27 0.11
C VAL A 237 35.20 2.04 1.08
N ARG A 238 34.94 3.33 1.29
CA ARG A 238 35.71 4.14 2.27
C ARG A 238 35.56 3.65 3.72
N ARG A 239 34.41 3.05 4.06
CA ARG A 239 34.14 2.50 5.39
C ARG A 239 34.59 1.04 5.54
N GLY A 240 35.13 0.43 4.46
CA GLY A 240 35.48 -0.98 4.44
C GLY A 240 34.27 -1.91 4.38
N GLU A 241 33.13 -1.41 3.94
CA GLU A 241 31.91 -2.17 3.72
C GLU A 241 31.86 -2.72 2.28
N GLU A 242 31.13 -3.84 2.08
CA GLU A 242 30.88 -4.35 0.74
C GLU A 242 30.01 -3.36 -0.06
N PRO A 243 30.30 -3.13 -1.33
CA PRO A 243 29.47 -2.33 -2.21
C PRO A 243 28.04 -2.91 -2.32
N LEU A 244 27.09 -2.08 -2.70
CA LEU A 244 25.77 -2.56 -3.13
C LEU A 244 25.95 -3.54 -4.30
N SER A 245 25.01 -4.46 -4.44
CA SER A 245 25.08 -5.50 -5.47
C SER A 245 25.44 -4.92 -6.85
N PRO A 246 26.34 -5.56 -7.62
CA PRO A 246 26.74 -5.10 -8.95
C PRO A 246 25.60 -5.00 -9.97
N HIS A 247 24.42 -5.48 -9.64
CA HIS A 247 23.22 -5.28 -10.45
C HIS A 247 22.63 -3.87 -10.33
N LEU A 248 23.16 -3.04 -9.42
CA LEU A 248 22.81 -1.63 -9.26
C LEU A 248 23.87 -0.68 -9.88
N ASP A 249 24.96 -1.24 -10.41
CA ASP A 249 26.03 -0.51 -11.09
C ASP A 249 25.67 -0.17 -12.54
#